data_b498705c0e8c251d3a5a8394f11b7a11
#
_entry.id   b498705c0e8c251d3a5a8394f11b7a11
#
_cell.length_a   1.000
_cell.length_b   1.000
_cell.length_c   1.000
_cell.angle_alpha   90.00
_cell.angle_beta   90.00
_cell.angle_gamma   90.00
#
_symmetry.space_group_name_H-M   'P 1'
#
loop_
_entity.id
_entity.type
_entity.pdbx_description
1 polymer ?
#
loop_
_entity_poly.entity_id
_entity_poly.type
_entity_poly.pdbx_seq_one_letter_code
_entity_poly.pdbx_strand_id
1 'polypeptide(L)'
;MCSSDLRPLVSPYLTYSDETRSELAIYRGAALAHQRYGRQAVPNCIISKTDGVSDMLELALLLKESGLLHPQEGRLDVNIIPLFETIGDLQHSATAMDRLFSLPEYARFLPSRAQAQEVMLGYSDSNKDGGFLTSGWELYKAELELIKVFEKHGVRLRLFHGRGGSVGRGGGPSYQAILAQPAGAVQGQIRLT
;
A
#
# COMPACT_ATOMS: atom_id res chain seq x y z
N MET A 1 14.82 -6.37 23.44
CA MET A 1 13.46 -5.99 22.96
C MET A 1 12.60 -5.79 24.19
N CYS A 2 11.99 -4.64 24.34
CA CYS A 2 11.15 -4.34 25.51
C CYS A 2 9.83 -5.11 25.35
N SER A 3 9.34 -5.77 26.43
CA SER A 3 8.09 -6.53 26.43
C SER A 3 6.84 -5.69 26.09
N SER A 4 7.00 -4.37 26.05
CA SER A 4 5.96 -3.42 25.64
C SER A 4 5.53 -3.57 24.17
N ASP A 5 6.42 -4.04 23.29
CA ASP A 5 6.13 -4.22 21.86
C ASP A 5 5.11 -5.33 21.59
N LEU A 6 4.81 -6.13 22.61
CA LEU A 6 3.89 -7.26 22.54
C LEU A 6 2.54 -6.97 23.19
N ARG A 7 2.38 -5.83 23.86
CA ARG A 7 1.13 -5.51 24.55
C ARG A 7 0.04 -5.27 23.52
N PRO A 8 -1.10 -5.99 23.63
CA PRO A 8 -2.28 -5.67 22.83
C PRO A 8 -2.76 -4.25 23.13
N LEU A 9 -3.10 -3.50 22.08
CA LEU A 9 -3.71 -2.17 22.22
C LEU A 9 -5.25 -2.29 22.33
N VAL A 10 -5.81 -3.30 21.68
CA VAL A 10 -7.23 -3.60 21.79
C VAL A 10 -7.48 -4.29 23.14
N SER A 11 -8.15 -3.58 24.04
CA SER A 11 -8.45 -4.09 25.40
C SER A 11 -9.81 -4.78 25.42
N PRO A 12 -9.93 -5.99 26.01
CA PRO A 12 -11.23 -6.63 26.22
C PRO A 12 -12.08 -5.94 27.29
N TYR A 13 -11.49 -5.04 28.06
CA TYR A 13 -12.14 -4.32 29.16
C TYR A 13 -12.70 -2.96 28.76
N LEU A 14 -12.48 -2.53 27.53
CA LEU A 14 -12.98 -1.26 27.00
C LEU A 14 -14.18 -1.50 26.08
N THR A 15 -15.17 -0.62 26.19
CA THR A 15 -16.28 -0.58 25.25
C THR A 15 -15.91 0.36 24.11
N TYR A 16 -15.83 -0.18 22.92
CA TYR A 16 -15.56 0.56 21.68
C TYR A 16 -16.87 0.98 21.03
N SER A 17 -16.82 2.08 20.26
CA SER A 17 -17.94 2.51 19.41
C SER A 17 -18.29 1.44 18.38
N ASP A 18 -19.51 1.48 17.85
CA ASP A 18 -19.95 0.56 16.81
C ASP A 18 -19.08 0.64 15.56
N GLU A 19 -18.65 1.86 15.18
CA GLU A 19 -17.75 2.12 14.09
C GLU A 19 -16.38 1.41 14.32
N THR A 20 -15.74 1.65 15.47
CA THR A 20 -14.47 1.00 15.81
C THR A 20 -14.60 -0.53 15.81
N ARG A 21 -15.70 -1.06 16.33
CA ARG A 21 -15.95 -2.52 16.34
C ARG A 21 -16.09 -3.07 14.91
N SER A 22 -16.81 -2.33 14.06
CA SER A 22 -16.99 -2.69 12.65
C SER A 22 -15.66 -2.74 11.90
N GLU A 23 -14.82 -1.70 12.05
CA GLU A 23 -13.50 -1.62 11.42
C GLU A 23 -12.59 -2.76 11.91
N LEU A 24 -12.49 -2.98 13.21
CA LEU A 24 -11.71 -4.09 13.76
C LEU A 24 -12.21 -5.47 13.29
N ALA A 25 -13.51 -5.62 13.03
CA ALA A 25 -14.08 -6.87 12.52
C ALA A 25 -13.60 -7.19 11.09
N ILE A 26 -13.31 -6.19 10.26
CA ILE A 26 -12.76 -6.38 8.91
C ILE A 26 -11.42 -7.12 8.98
N TYR A 27 -10.49 -6.66 9.81
CA TYR A 27 -9.17 -7.29 9.95
C TYR A 27 -9.25 -8.68 10.59
N ARG A 28 -10.14 -8.87 11.56
CA ARG A 28 -10.43 -10.20 12.14
C ARG A 28 -11.01 -11.15 11.10
N GLY A 29 -11.91 -10.65 10.24
CA GLY A 29 -12.44 -11.40 9.11
C GLY A 29 -11.35 -11.84 8.12
N ALA A 30 -10.40 -10.96 7.82
CA ALA A 30 -9.24 -11.28 6.99
C ALA A 30 -8.35 -12.37 7.64
N ALA A 31 -8.11 -12.27 8.96
CA ALA A 31 -7.35 -13.29 9.69
C ALA A 31 -8.06 -14.65 9.68
N LEU A 32 -9.38 -14.69 9.85
CA LEU A 32 -10.18 -15.91 9.74
C LEU A 32 -10.15 -16.48 8.32
N ALA A 33 -10.19 -15.64 7.29
CA ALA A 33 -10.05 -16.06 5.90
C ALA A 33 -8.67 -16.69 5.65
N HIS A 34 -7.59 -16.13 6.21
CA HIS A 34 -6.26 -16.73 6.14
C HIS A 34 -6.18 -18.09 6.80
N GLN A 35 -6.78 -18.24 7.97
CA GLN A 35 -6.81 -19.54 8.67
C GLN A 35 -7.57 -20.61 7.88
N ARG A 36 -8.69 -20.23 7.23
CA ARG A 36 -9.57 -21.16 6.53
C ARG A 36 -9.13 -21.47 5.09
N TYR A 37 -8.61 -20.49 4.38
CA TYR A 37 -8.35 -20.57 2.94
C TYR A 37 -6.89 -20.28 2.57
N GLY A 38 -6.01 -20.01 3.54
CA GLY A 38 -4.62 -19.64 3.33
C GLY A 38 -4.40 -18.15 3.07
N ARG A 39 -3.14 -17.72 3.15
CA ARG A 39 -2.75 -16.29 3.07
C ARG A 39 -3.09 -15.62 1.74
N GLN A 40 -3.28 -16.39 0.69
CA GLN A 40 -3.64 -15.86 -0.63
C GLN A 40 -5.12 -15.46 -0.75
N ALA A 41 -5.96 -15.78 0.23
CA ALA A 41 -7.37 -15.39 0.22
C ALA A 41 -7.55 -13.86 0.35
N VAL A 42 -6.71 -13.21 1.17
CA VAL A 42 -6.71 -11.75 1.35
C VAL A 42 -5.26 -11.27 1.41
N PRO A 43 -4.55 -11.17 0.25
CA PRO A 43 -3.13 -10.87 0.22
C PRO A 43 -2.79 -9.40 0.38
N ASN A 44 -3.76 -8.50 0.20
CA ASN A 44 -3.54 -7.06 0.11
C ASN A 44 -4.54 -6.27 0.95
N CYS A 45 -4.09 -5.18 1.54
CA CYS A 45 -4.90 -4.13 2.14
C CYS A 45 -4.46 -2.78 1.58
N ILE A 46 -5.38 -2.06 0.96
CA ILE A 46 -5.13 -0.74 0.35
C ILE A 46 -5.61 0.33 1.31
N ILE A 47 -4.79 1.36 1.51
CA ILE A 47 -5.13 2.55 2.30
C ILE A 47 -5.44 3.67 1.32
N SER A 48 -6.67 4.16 1.33
CA SER A 48 -7.07 5.35 0.56
C SER A 48 -6.46 6.61 1.17
N LYS A 49 -6.20 7.61 0.33
CA LYS A 49 -5.70 8.93 0.75
C LYS A 49 -4.48 8.85 1.68
N THR A 50 -3.51 8.06 1.30
CA THR A 50 -2.27 7.98 2.07
C THR A 50 -1.52 9.31 1.98
N ASP A 51 -1.42 10.02 3.08
CA ASP A 51 -0.72 11.30 3.19
C ASP A 51 0.74 11.11 3.63
N GLY A 52 1.01 10.06 4.42
CA GLY A 52 2.36 9.83 4.93
C GLY A 52 2.62 8.45 5.51
N VAL A 53 3.75 8.39 6.22
CA VAL A 53 4.22 7.15 6.86
C VAL A 53 3.28 6.70 7.98
N SER A 54 2.66 7.66 8.71
CA SER A 54 1.76 7.37 9.83
C SER A 54 0.61 6.45 9.41
N ASP A 55 -0.03 6.72 8.28
CA ASP A 55 -1.18 5.95 7.81
C ASP A 55 -0.81 4.48 7.58
N MET A 56 0.37 4.25 7.00
CA MET A 56 0.88 2.90 6.78
C MET A 56 1.22 2.18 8.08
N LEU A 57 1.76 2.91 9.07
CA LEU A 57 2.07 2.35 10.39
C LEU A 57 0.82 2.10 11.23
N GLU A 58 -0.20 2.94 11.11
CA GLU A 58 -1.51 2.72 11.74
C GLU A 58 -2.16 1.45 11.23
N LEU A 59 -2.16 1.23 9.90
CA LEU A 59 -2.61 -0.04 9.36
C LEU A 59 -1.75 -1.21 9.84
N ALA A 60 -0.42 -1.06 9.87
CA ALA A 60 0.46 -2.11 10.38
C ALA A 60 0.10 -2.49 11.82
N LEU A 61 -0.28 -1.50 12.64
CA LEU A 61 -0.75 -1.71 14.00
C LEU A 61 -2.07 -2.51 14.05
N LEU A 62 -3.06 -2.16 13.23
CA LEU A 62 -4.32 -2.89 13.14
C LEU A 62 -4.13 -4.34 12.66
N LEU A 63 -3.21 -4.55 11.72
CA LEU A 63 -2.82 -5.89 11.26
C LEU A 63 -2.14 -6.69 12.37
N LYS A 64 -1.30 -6.06 13.20
CA LYS A 64 -0.69 -6.69 14.38
C LYS A 64 -1.77 -7.13 15.38
N GLU A 65 -2.71 -6.26 15.71
CA GLU A 65 -3.80 -6.56 16.64
C GLU A 65 -4.71 -7.71 16.16
N SER A 66 -4.72 -7.95 14.87
CA SER A 66 -5.54 -9.02 14.26
C SER A 66 -4.74 -10.28 13.94
N GLY A 67 -3.45 -10.33 14.29
CA GLY A 67 -2.59 -11.49 14.03
C GLY A 67 -2.20 -11.67 12.57
N LEU A 68 -2.17 -10.59 11.79
CA LEU A 68 -1.75 -10.55 10.38
C LEU A 68 -0.37 -9.91 10.19
N LEU A 69 0.21 -9.33 11.25
CA LEU A 69 1.57 -8.85 11.34
C LEU A 69 2.21 -9.41 12.59
N HIS A 70 3.38 -10.00 12.44
CA HIS A 70 4.12 -10.72 13.50
C HIS A 70 5.48 -10.06 13.73
N PRO A 71 5.57 -9.07 14.65
CA PRO A 71 6.78 -8.28 14.83
C PRO A 71 8.01 -9.12 15.23
N GLN A 72 7.83 -10.16 16.03
CA GLN A 72 8.94 -11.02 16.47
C GLN A 72 9.54 -11.84 15.33
N GLU A 73 8.70 -12.28 14.40
CA GLU A 73 9.10 -13.10 13.27
C GLU A 73 9.56 -12.26 12.07
N GLY A 74 9.41 -10.93 12.11
CA GLY A 74 9.61 -10.07 10.95
C GLY A 74 8.68 -10.42 9.80
N ARG A 75 7.45 -10.87 10.11
CA ARG A 75 6.50 -11.38 9.11
C ARG A 75 5.26 -10.52 9.00
N LEU A 76 4.93 -10.20 7.77
CA LEU A 76 3.71 -9.51 7.37
C LEU A 76 2.91 -10.42 6.43
N ASP A 77 1.69 -10.77 6.81
CA ASP A 77 0.85 -11.71 6.04
C ASP A 77 -0.03 -11.02 4.98
N VAL A 78 -0.22 -9.71 5.11
CA VAL A 78 -1.01 -8.87 4.17
C VAL A 78 -0.15 -7.72 3.68
N ASN A 79 -0.08 -7.48 2.37
CA ASN A 79 0.61 -6.28 1.84
C ASN A 79 -0.12 -5.01 2.28
N ILE A 80 0.60 -4.06 2.82
CA ILE A 80 0.13 -2.70 3.07
C ILE A 80 0.38 -1.92 1.78
N ILE A 81 -0.67 -1.46 1.12
CA ILE A 81 -0.57 -0.77 -0.17
C ILE A 81 -1.06 0.66 0.01
N PRO A 82 -0.15 1.66 0.02
CA PRO A 82 -0.58 3.06 0.02
C PRO A 82 -1.19 3.42 -1.32
N LEU A 83 -2.31 4.16 -1.29
CA LEU A 83 -2.91 4.78 -2.46
C LEU A 83 -2.71 6.29 -2.38
N PHE A 84 -1.93 6.81 -3.31
CA PHE A 84 -1.71 8.25 -3.49
C PHE A 84 -2.70 8.77 -4.53
N GLU A 85 -3.63 9.63 -4.11
CA GLU A 85 -4.81 9.99 -4.89
C GLU A 85 -4.80 11.44 -5.37
N THR A 86 -4.37 12.40 -4.54
CA THR A 86 -4.33 13.81 -4.89
C THR A 86 -3.02 14.18 -5.58
N ILE A 87 -2.98 15.36 -6.19
CA ILE A 87 -1.74 15.91 -6.76
C ILE A 87 -0.67 16.04 -5.67
N GLY A 88 -1.05 16.51 -4.48
CA GLY A 88 -0.14 16.61 -3.34
C GLY A 88 0.40 15.26 -2.89
N ASP A 89 -0.45 14.24 -2.79
CA ASP A 89 -0.03 12.88 -2.41
C ASP A 89 0.97 12.32 -3.42
N LEU A 90 0.70 12.50 -4.72
CA LEU A 90 1.60 12.06 -5.79
C LEU A 90 2.99 12.71 -5.67
N GLN A 91 3.04 14.01 -5.40
CA GLN A 91 4.28 14.76 -5.22
C GLN A 91 5.08 14.31 -4.00
N HIS A 92 4.41 13.84 -2.94
CA HIS A 92 5.03 13.40 -1.68
C HIS A 92 5.26 11.87 -1.61
N SER A 93 4.72 11.11 -2.55
CA SER A 93 4.73 9.63 -2.53
C SER A 93 6.12 9.02 -2.35
N ALA A 94 7.10 9.49 -3.13
CA ALA A 94 8.48 9.02 -3.06
C ALA A 94 9.12 9.33 -1.69
N THR A 95 8.87 10.52 -1.14
CA THR A 95 9.38 10.92 0.18
C THR A 95 8.76 10.06 1.29
N ALA A 96 7.46 9.76 1.21
CA ALA A 96 6.79 8.89 2.16
C ALA A 96 7.38 7.48 2.12
N MET A 97 7.60 6.91 0.92
CA MET A 97 8.20 5.59 0.77
C MET A 97 9.66 5.54 1.21
N ASP A 98 10.45 6.58 0.93
CA ASP A 98 11.84 6.67 1.38
C ASP A 98 11.94 6.68 2.91
N ARG A 99 11.09 7.45 3.57
CA ARG A 99 10.99 7.48 5.03
C ARG A 99 10.55 6.13 5.59
N LEU A 100 9.53 5.50 5.00
CA LEU A 100 9.03 4.21 5.45
C LEU A 100 10.11 3.13 5.40
N PHE A 101 10.84 3.03 4.29
CA PHE A 101 11.90 2.04 4.13
C PHE A 101 13.13 2.34 4.98
N SER A 102 13.32 3.60 5.39
CA SER A 102 14.39 4.00 6.32
C SER A 102 14.09 3.63 7.77
N LEU A 103 12.85 3.23 8.10
CA LEU A 103 12.48 2.73 9.43
C LEU A 103 12.86 1.25 9.56
N PRO A 104 13.82 0.89 10.44
CA PRO A 104 14.20 -0.52 10.64
C PRO A 104 13.01 -1.39 11.05
N GLU A 105 12.06 -0.80 11.79
CA GLU A 105 10.84 -1.47 12.24
C GLU A 105 9.96 -1.94 11.09
N TYR A 106 9.91 -1.18 9.99
CA TYR A 106 9.17 -1.57 8.80
C TYR A 106 10.02 -2.40 7.83
N ALA A 107 11.24 -2.00 7.59
CA ALA A 107 12.15 -2.65 6.64
C ALA A 107 12.33 -4.15 6.93
N ARG A 108 12.29 -4.54 8.20
CA ARG A 108 12.38 -5.95 8.63
C ARG A 108 11.26 -6.86 8.11
N PHE A 109 10.12 -6.31 7.67
CA PHE A 109 9.01 -7.07 7.13
C PHE A 109 9.13 -7.34 5.63
N LEU A 110 9.91 -6.56 4.89
CA LEU A 110 10.05 -6.66 3.44
C LEU A 110 10.51 -8.05 2.96
N PRO A 111 11.46 -8.74 3.62
CA PRO A 111 11.84 -10.10 3.23
C PRO A 111 10.67 -11.09 3.22
N SER A 112 9.73 -10.96 4.16
CA SER A 112 8.53 -11.82 4.21
C SER A 112 7.59 -11.62 3.03
N ARG A 113 7.75 -10.52 2.29
CA ARG A 113 7.02 -10.13 1.08
C ARG A 113 7.90 -10.21 -0.18
N ALA A 114 8.90 -11.09 -0.17
CA ALA A 114 9.85 -11.28 -1.29
C ALA A 114 10.57 -9.98 -1.70
N GLN A 115 10.89 -9.12 -0.74
CA GLN A 115 11.53 -7.81 -0.93
C GLN A 115 10.78 -6.93 -1.95
N ALA A 116 9.46 -6.99 -1.94
CA ALA A 116 8.60 -6.23 -2.86
C ALA A 116 7.59 -5.39 -2.10
N GLN A 117 7.30 -4.23 -2.64
CA GLN A 117 6.27 -3.33 -2.14
C GLN A 117 5.41 -2.84 -3.30
N GLU A 118 4.10 -2.90 -3.13
CA GLU A 118 3.14 -2.35 -4.08
C GLU A 118 2.74 -0.94 -3.66
N VAL A 119 2.61 -0.05 -4.64
CA VAL A 119 2.11 1.32 -4.48
C VAL A 119 0.99 1.53 -5.48
N MET A 120 -0.16 2.01 -5.02
CA MET A 120 -1.29 2.33 -5.88
C MET A 120 -1.30 3.83 -6.20
N LEU A 121 -1.50 4.14 -7.47
CA LEU A 121 -1.61 5.50 -7.99
C LEU A 121 -3.04 5.76 -8.44
N GLY A 122 -3.65 6.82 -7.90
CA GLY A 122 -5.03 7.22 -8.17
C GLY A 122 -5.12 8.13 -9.39
N TYR A 123 -5.93 7.72 -10.37
CA TYR A 123 -6.16 8.49 -11.60
C TYR A 123 -7.41 9.36 -11.51
N SER A 124 -8.51 8.81 -11.01
CA SER A 124 -9.78 9.52 -10.95
C SER A 124 -9.71 10.75 -10.05
N ASP A 125 -9.15 10.58 -8.86
CA ASP A 125 -9.13 11.65 -7.86
C ASP A 125 -8.06 12.70 -8.17
N SER A 126 -6.90 12.30 -8.68
CA SER A 126 -5.90 13.26 -9.18
C SER A 126 -6.39 14.07 -10.38
N ASN A 127 -7.21 13.46 -11.27
CA ASN A 127 -7.87 14.17 -12.36
C ASN A 127 -8.90 15.20 -11.86
N LYS A 128 -9.64 14.88 -10.82
CA LYS A 128 -10.60 15.81 -10.19
C LYS A 128 -9.89 16.97 -9.49
N ASP A 129 -8.73 16.68 -8.88
CA ASP A 129 -7.93 17.64 -8.12
C ASP A 129 -7.19 18.63 -9.04
N GLY A 130 -6.44 18.14 -10.03
CA GLY A 130 -5.54 18.95 -10.85
C GLY A 130 -5.88 19.03 -12.35
N GLY A 131 -6.91 18.33 -12.80
CA GLY A 131 -7.25 18.20 -14.23
C GLY A 131 -6.36 17.18 -14.95
N PHE A 132 -6.77 16.79 -16.14
CA PHE A 132 -6.18 15.67 -16.91
C PHE A 132 -4.67 15.80 -17.17
N LEU A 133 -4.25 16.99 -17.65
CA LEU A 133 -2.83 17.21 -17.99
C LEU A 133 -1.93 17.21 -16.76
N THR A 134 -2.35 17.93 -15.71
CA THR A 134 -1.60 18.01 -14.45
C THR A 134 -1.51 16.62 -13.81
N SER A 135 -2.62 15.93 -13.72
CA SER A 135 -2.65 14.57 -13.15
C SER A 135 -1.72 13.63 -13.92
N GLY A 136 -1.82 13.58 -15.25
CA GLY A 136 -0.96 12.73 -16.07
C GLY A 136 0.54 13.04 -15.89
N TRP A 137 0.89 14.31 -15.77
CA TRP A 137 2.26 14.74 -15.55
C TRP A 137 2.77 14.42 -14.14
N GLU A 138 1.95 14.64 -13.11
CA GLU A 138 2.32 14.32 -11.72
C GLU A 138 2.43 12.79 -11.50
N LEU A 139 1.55 12.01 -12.11
CA LEU A 139 1.65 10.55 -12.10
C LEU A 139 2.99 10.08 -12.70
N TYR A 140 3.36 10.59 -13.88
CA TYR A 140 4.62 10.25 -14.53
C TYR A 140 5.84 10.63 -13.69
N LYS A 141 5.84 11.80 -13.06
CA LYS A 141 6.91 12.21 -12.16
C LYS A 141 6.98 11.35 -10.91
N ALA A 142 5.84 11.05 -10.29
CA ALA A 142 5.77 10.18 -9.13
C ALA A 142 6.35 8.78 -9.42
N GLU A 143 6.03 8.21 -10.58
CA GLU A 143 6.61 6.93 -11.01
C GLU A 143 8.14 6.99 -11.10
N LEU A 144 8.69 8.04 -11.72
CA LEU A 144 10.15 8.21 -11.83
C LEU A 144 10.83 8.33 -10.47
N GLU A 145 10.27 9.10 -9.56
CA GLU A 145 10.85 9.28 -8.21
C GLU A 145 10.70 8.02 -7.34
N LEU A 146 9.56 7.31 -7.44
CA LEU A 146 9.37 6.03 -6.77
C LEU A 146 10.41 4.99 -7.23
N ILE A 147 10.69 4.90 -8.54
CA ILE A 147 11.71 3.98 -9.07
C ILE A 147 13.05 4.22 -8.36
N LYS A 148 13.53 5.48 -8.29
CA LYS A 148 14.79 5.84 -7.64
C LYS A 148 14.83 5.44 -6.17
N VAL A 149 13.75 5.69 -5.43
CA VAL A 149 13.63 5.34 -4.00
C VAL A 149 13.69 3.83 -3.80
N PHE A 150 12.95 3.09 -4.61
CA PHE A 150 12.91 1.64 -4.51
C PHE A 150 14.25 0.99 -4.86
N GLU A 151 14.94 1.50 -5.88
CA GLU A 151 16.31 1.09 -6.22
C GLU A 151 17.30 1.39 -5.08
N LYS A 152 17.23 2.59 -4.49
CA LYS A 152 18.06 2.99 -3.34
C LYS A 152 17.94 2.00 -2.17
N HIS A 153 16.75 1.50 -1.89
CA HIS A 153 16.50 0.58 -0.77
C HIS A 153 16.55 -0.91 -1.16
N GLY A 154 16.81 -1.22 -2.43
CA GLY A 154 16.83 -2.61 -2.92
C GLY A 154 15.46 -3.30 -2.79
N VAL A 155 14.38 -2.54 -2.87
CA VAL A 155 13.00 -3.03 -2.81
C VAL A 155 12.43 -3.09 -4.23
N ARG A 156 11.80 -4.20 -4.57
CA ARG A 156 11.16 -4.34 -5.88
C ARG A 156 9.83 -3.58 -5.89
N LEU A 157 9.71 -2.61 -6.79
CA LEU A 157 8.50 -1.84 -7.00
C LEU A 157 7.48 -2.65 -7.80
N ARG A 158 6.22 -2.63 -7.35
CA ARG A 158 5.06 -3.03 -8.15
C ARG A 158 4.05 -1.89 -8.15
N LEU A 159 3.87 -1.27 -9.31
CA LEU A 159 2.86 -0.23 -9.47
C LEU A 159 1.48 -0.84 -9.71
N PHE A 160 0.50 -0.29 -9.03
CA PHE A 160 -0.91 -0.57 -9.22
C PHE A 160 -1.60 0.70 -9.74
N HIS A 161 -1.95 0.69 -11.00
CA HIS A 161 -2.60 1.83 -11.63
C HIS A 161 -4.11 1.74 -11.45
N GLY A 162 -4.62 2.55 -10.53
CA GLY A 162 -6.05 2.70 -10.25
C GLY A 162 -6.74 3.52 -11.32
N ARG A 163 -6.78 3.01 -12.56
CA ARG A 163 -7.42 3.70 -13.71
C ARG A 163 -8.93 3.63 -13.69
N GLY A 164 -9.49 2.80 -12.80
CA GLY A 164 -10.93 2.59 -12.69
C GLY A 164 -11.54 1.98 -13.95
N GLY A 165 -12.85 2.08 -14.10
CA GLY A 165 -13.58 1.49 -15.22
C GLY A 165 -13.24 2.04 -16.61
N SER A 166 -12.32 3.00 -16.75
CA SER A 166 -11.92 3.54 -18.04
C SER A 166 -11.13 2.53 -18.89
N VAL A 167 -10.30 1.68 -18.27
CA VAL A 167 -9.51 0.66 -19.00
C VAL A 167 -10.40 -0.46 -19.55
N GLY A 168 -11.37 -0.92 -18.76
CA GLY A 168 -12.33 -1.96 -19.19
C GLY A 168 -13.48 -1.44 -20.06
N ARG A 169 -13.64 -0.11 -20.18
CA ARG A 169 -14.74 0.55 -20.89
C ARG A 169 -14.30 1.39 -22.09
N GLY A 170 -13.16 1.10 -22.70
CA GLY A 170 -12.66 1.80 -23.88
C GLY A 170 -11.62 2.89 -23.61
N GLY A 171 -10.99 2.92 -22.44
CA GLY A 171 -9.93 3.86 -22.06
C GLY A 171 -8.58 3.64 -22.75
N GLY A 172 -8.57 3.00 -23.91
CA GLY A 172 -7.39 2.70 -24.71
C GLY A 172 -6.81 1.30 -24.46
N PRO A 173 -6.02 0.78 -25.39
CA PRO A 173 -5.43 -0.55 -25.28
C PRO A 173 -4.46 -0.61 -24.09
N SER A 174 -4.61 -1.60 -23.22
CA SER A 174 -3.71 -1.84 -22.07
C SER A 174 -2.24 -1.93 -22.49
N TYR A 175 -1.96 -2.44 -23.68
CA TYR A 175 -0.63 -2.51 -24.25
C TYR A 175 0.02 -1.13 -24.43
N GLN A 176 -0.69 -0.15 -24.97
CA GLN A 176 -0.17 1.21 -25.12
C GLN A 176 0.06 1.88 -23.76
N ALA A 177 -0.81 1.60 -22.79
CA ALA A 177 -0.66 2.10 -21.43
C ALA A 177 0.60 1.54 -20.75
N ILE A 178 0.96 0.29 -21.02
CA ILE A 178 2.20 -0.33 -20.52
C ILE A 178 3.43 0.30 -21.21
N LEU A 179 3.37 0.49 -22.53
CA LEU A 179 4.45 1.11 -23.27
C LEU A 179 4.72 2.58 -22.92
N ALA A 180 3.70 3.27 -22.44
CA ALA A 180 3.81 4.67 -21.98
C ALA A 180 4.43 4.83 -20.59
N GLN A 181 4.69 3.73 -19.89
CA GLN A 181 5.32 3.79 -18.56
C GLN A 181 6.81 4.17 -18.66
N PRO A 182 7.35 4.89 -17.68
CA PRO A 182 8.79 5.16 -17.60
C PRO A 182 9.60 3.87 -17.59
N ALA A 183 10.83 3.93 -18.11
CA ALA A 183 11.76 2.82 -18.00
C ALA A 183 12.00 2.47 -16.52
N GLY A 184 11.87 1.19 -16.17
CA GLY A 184 12.00 0.71 -14.78
C GLY A 184 10.70 0.68 -13.98
N ALA A 185 9.61 1.29 -14.46
CA ALA A 185 8.30 1.23 -13.78
C ALA A 185 7.68 -0.18 -13.82
N VAL A 186 7.94 -0.91 -14.90
CA VAL A 186 7.46 -2.29 -15.08
C VAL A 186 8.63 -3.25 -14.89
N GLN A 187 8.67 -3.94 -13.75
CA GLN A 187 9.68 -4.94 -13.41
C GLN A 187 9.09 -6.36 -13.54
N GLY A 188 8.58 -6.69 -14.72
CA GLY A 188 7.96 -7.98 -15.03
C GLY A 188 6.51 -8.13 -14.57
N GLN A 189 6.00 -7.22 -13.76
CA GLN A 189 4.62 -7.20 -13.27
C GLN A 189 4.09 -5.76 -13.18
N ILE A 190 2.85 -5.58 -13.60
CA ILE A 190 2.07 -4.36 -13.40
C ILE A 190 0.64 -4.78 -13.01
N ARG A 191 -0.02 -3.99 -12.19
CA ARG A 191 -1.43 -4.21 -11.84
C ARG A 191 -2.27 -3.06 -12.38
N LEU A 192 -3.33 -3.40 -13.08
CA LEU A 192 -4.31 -2.47 -13.66
C LEU A 192 -5.70 -2.83 -13.16
N THR A 193 -6.55 -1.84 -12.87
CA THR A 193 -7.99 -2.03 -12.61
C THR A 193 -8.80 -1.24 -13.62
#